data_cd9652a8631698dd0d5728eddf82ac54
#
_entry.id   cd9652a8631698dd0d5728eddf82ac54
#
_cell.length_a   1.000
_cell.length_b   1.000
_cell.length_c   1.000
_cell.angle_alpha   90.00
_cell.angle_beta   90.00
_cell.angle_gamma   90.00
#
_symmetry.space_group_name_H-M   'P 1'
#
loop_
_entity.id
_entity.type
_entity.pdbx_description
1 polymer ?
#
loop_
_entity_poly.entity_id
_entity_poly.type
_entity_poly.pdbx_seq_one_letter_code
_entity_poly.pdbx_strand_id
1 'polypeptide(L)'
;MNRYVQQIPPRWWGPKLSPAWIRFWRPFRKRQQRREQQLTEVDVRDLAQLRAAVDSGQGVMITPNHSGHADPYIMYHVSDEVDRPLYFLTAWQVFHQRTRLGQRILQHHGCFSIDREGTDLKAFRQATDVLEQGRHPLVVFPEGEVYHINERVTPFRQGAAAIALAAARRAKKPMLCVPCGIKYVYIDNPTDNLLRLMDRLEQEIFWRPRPDLPLHERIYRFAEGAMALKELEYMGSTSAGPLPERTDALARHILSEIEARYGVDGRSESTPERVKTLRGLALKKLSDLPAGDAARRPFEHDLDDLFLVVQLFSYPGDYVAERPTIERMAETLDKFEEDVLGVFSASIRGRRRAVVSFGEPIPVEGQRKDKGEIPNLTRALESAVQSQLDRIRLAEAPRG
;
A
#
# COMPACT_ATOMS: atom_id res chain seq x y z
N MET A 1 -2.86 5.27 -7.15
CA MET A 1 -1.38 5.15 -7.33
C MET A 1 -0.85 6.29 -8.18
N ASN A 2 0.26 6.97 -7.81
CA ASN A 2 0.64 8.21 -8.49
C ASN A 2 1.67 8.03 -9.59
N ARG A 3 1.24 8.19 -10.83
CA ARG A 3 2.05 8.25 -12.05
C ARG A 3 3.06 9.43 -12.05
N TYR A 4 2.75 10.52 -11.35
CA TYR A 4 3.35 11.83 -11.58
C TYR A 4 4.74 12.09 -11.02
N VAL A 5 5.31 11.20 -10.23
CA VAL A 5 6.56 11.50 -9.50
C VAL A 5 7.71 10.57 -9.88
N GLN A 6 7.53 9.77 -10.93
CA GLN A 6 8.53 8.79 -11.34
C GLN A 6 9.78 9.40 -11.97
N GLN A 7 9.65 10.60 -12.55
CA GLN A 7 10.72 11.29 -13.27
C GLN A 7 11.55 12.26 -12.38
N ILE A 8 11.16 12.45 -11.12
CA ILE A 8 11.85 13.35 -10.20
C ILE A 8 12.76 12.53 -9.29
N PRO A 9 14.04 12.92 -9.09
CA PRO A 9 14.93 12.24 -8.17
C PRO A 9 14.36 12.22 -6.74
N PRO A 10 14.44 11.08 -6.04
CA PRO A 10 13.97 10.97 -4.67
C PRO A 10 14.71 11.93 -3.74
N ARG A 11 13.98 12.53 -2.80
CA ARG A 11 14.53 13.39 -1.76
C ARG A 11 14.41 12.74 -0.41
N TRP A 12 15.35 13.07 0.46
CA TRP A 12 15.36 12.61 1.84
C TRP A 12 14.73 13.63 2.80
N TRP A 13 13.78 13.17 3.61
CA TRP A 13 13.25 13.87 4.77
C TRP A 13 13.44 12.97 6.00
N GLY A 14 14.36 13.36 6.90
CA GLY A 14 14.58 12.66 8.17
C GLY A 14 13.48 12.96 9.19
N PRO A 15 13.29 12.09 10.18
CA PRO A 15 12.27 12.30 11.21
C PRO A 15 12.69 13.40 12.19
N LYS A 16 11.70 14.09 12.76
CA LYS A 16 11.85 15.11 13.81
C LYS A 16 10.79 14.89 14.87
N LEU A 17 10.62 13.64 15.29
CA LEU A 17 9.55 13.25 16.22
C LEU A 17 9.46 14.19 17.41
N SER A 18 8.28 14.75 17.66
CA SER A 18 8.02 15.63 18.77
C SER A 18 6.71 15.27 19.48
N PRO A 19 6.75 14.67 20.67
CA PRO A 19 5.53 14.32 21.41
C PRO A 19 4.62 15.52 21.70
N ALA A 20 5.21 16.69 22.00
CA ALA A 20 4.45 17.92 22.22
C ALA A 20 3.71 18.37 20.94
N TRP A 21 4.37 18.28 19.78
CA TRP A 21 3.78 18.62 18.50
C TRP A 21 2.64 17.65 18.15
N ILE A 22 2.82 16.35 18.36
CA ILE A 22 1.80 15.32 18.14
C ILE A 22 0.55 15.61 18.99
N ARG A 23 0.72 15.96 20.28
CA ARG A 23 -0.38 16.35 21.18
C ARG A 23 -1.09 17.62 20.71
N PHE A 24 -0.34 18.64 20.33
CA PHE A 24 -0.91 19.90 19.82
C PHE A 24 -1.78 19.66 18.58
N TRP A 25 -1.33 18.83 17.63
CA TRP A 25 -2.06 18.54 16.39
C TRP A 25 -3.17 17.50 16.53
N ARG A 26 -3.30 16.82 17.66
CA ARG A 26 -4.30 15.77 17.89
C ARG A 26 -5.75 16.19 17.55
N PRO A 27 -6.28 17.36 17.96
CA PRO A 27 -7.63 17.79 17.62
C PRO A 27 -7.83 17.97 16.11
N PHE A 28 -6.82 18.52 15.44
CA PHE A 28 -6.85 18.74 13.98
C PHE A 28 -6.84 17.40 13.22
N ARG A 29 -5.99 16.44 13.61
CA ARG A 29 -5.99 15.10 13.04
C ARG A 29 -7.33 14.39 13.21
N LYS A 30 -7.92 14.44 14.42
CA LYS A 30 -9.24 13.85 14.67
C LYS A 30 -10.34 14.50 13.84
N ARG A 31 -10.28 15.83 13.65
CA ARG A 31 -11.22 16.52 12.76
C ARG A 31 -11.02 16.10 11.30
N GLN A 32 -9.79 16.02 10.82
CA GLN A 32 -9.44 15.60 9.46
C GLN A 32 -9.87 14.15 9.22
N GLN A 33 -9.57 13.24 10.14
CA GLN A 33 -10.02 11.85 10.11
C GLN A 33 -11.54 11.75 9.94
N ARG A 34 -12.32 12.50 10.72
CA ARG A 34 -13.79 12.46 10.66
C ARG A 34 -14.35 13.12 9.41
N ARG A 35 -13.81 14.26 8.96
CA ARG A 35 -14.36 15.06 7.87
C ARG A 35 -13.86 14.64 6.50
N GLU A 36 -12.55 14.48 6.35
CA GLU A 36 -11.92 14.16 5.06
C GLU A 36 -11.92 12.66 4.80
N GLN A 37 -11.67 11.84 5.83
CA GLN A 37 -11.67 10.38 5.71
C GLN A 37 -13.01 9.73 6.04
N GLN A 38 -14.01 10.51 6.48
CA GLN A 38 -15.31 10.03 6.98
C GLN A 38 -15.21 8.84 7.94
N LEU A 39 -14.11 8.80 8.68
CA LEU A 39 -13.79 7.76 9.63
C LEU A 39 -14.26 8.21 11.02
N THR A 40 -15.47 7.80 11.39
CA THR A 40 -16.14 8.27 12.59
C THR A 40 -15.89 7.40 13.82
N GLU A 41 -15.61 6.12 13.60
CA GLU A 41 -15.38 5.13 14.65
C GLU A 41 -14.10 4.35 14.39
N VAL A 42 -13.35 4.06 15.47
CA VAL A 42 -12.17 3.17 15.43
C VAL A 42 -12.32 2.19 16.59
N ASP A 43 -12.43 0.91 16.27
CA ASP A 43 -12.50 -0.20 17.21
C ASP A 43 -11.13 -0.88 17.28
N VAL A 44 -10.42 -0.71 18.39
CA VAL A 44 -9.08 -1.26 18.59
C VAL A 44 -9.17 -2.50 19.45
N ARG A 45 -8.79 -3.65 18.87
CA ARG A 45 -8.82 -4.97 19.52
C ARG A 45 -7.42 -5.45 19.85
N ASP A 46 -7.31 -6.27 20.88
CA ASP A 46 -6.06 -6.92 21.29
C ASP A 46 -4.90 -5.96 21.53
N LEU A 47 -5.22 -4.71 21.92
CA LEU A 47 -4.25 -3.64 22.20
C LEU A 47 -3.23 -4.05 23.28
N ALA A 48 -3.57 -4.99 24.15
CA ALA A 48 -2.70 -5.53 25.18
C ALA A 48 -1.42 -6.14 24.57
N GLN A 49 -1.50 -6.78 23.40
CA GLN A 49 -0.36 -7.34 22.69
C GLN A 49 0.66 -6.25 22.31
N LEU A 50 0.17 -5.15 21.74
CA LEU A 50 1.01 -4.01 21.39
C LEU A 50 1.59 -3.34 22.65
N ARG A 51 0.79 -3.14 23.70
CA ARG A 51 1.25 -2.54 24.96
C ARG A 51 2.36 -3.36 25.59
N ALA A 52 2.19 -4.67 25.71
CA ALA A 52 3.22 -5.56 26.23
C ALA A 52 4.52 -5.49 25.42
N ALA A 53 4.43 -5.46 24.09
CA ALA A 53 5.59 -5.29 23.22
C ALA A 53 6.30 -3.95 23.47
N VAL A 54 5.56 -2.85 23.54
CA VAL A 54 6.12 -1.50 23.74
C VAL A 54 6.76 -1.35 25.14
N ASP A 55 6.13 -1.91 26.15
CA ASP A 55 6.62 -1.83 27.54
C ASP A 55 7.79 -2.78 27.82
N SER A 56 8.09 -3.73 26.94
CA SER A 56 9.24 -4.63 27.04
C SER A 56 10.60 -3.92 26.93
N GLY A 57 10.62 -2.68 26.43
CA GLY A 57 11.85 -1.92 26.16
C GLY A 57 12.67 -2.45 24.97
N GLN A 58 12.12 -3.38 24.21
CA GLN A 58 12.72 -3.86 22.96
C GLN A 58 12.36 -2.93 21.80
N GLY A 59 13.08 -3.05 20.67
CA GLY A 59 12.66 -2.40 19.43
C GLY A 59 11.38 -3.03 18.89
N VAL A 60 10.38 -2.22 18.60
CA VAL A 60 9.06 -2.69 18.12
C VAL A 60 8.80 -2.18 16.72
N MET A 61 8.52 -3.09 15.79
CA MET A 61 8.01 -2.78 14.46
C MET A 61 6.54 -3.21 14.39
N ILE A 62 5.65 -2.30 14.01
CA ILE A 62 4.25 -2.62 13.72
C ILE A 62 4.13 -2.81 12.21
N THR A 63 3.55 -3.93 11.78
CA THR A 63 3.39 -4.28 10.37
C THR A 63 1.91 -4.40 10.00
N PRO A 64 1.24 -3.28 9.67
CA PRO A 64 -0.15 -3.34 9.22
C PRO A 64 -0.26 -3.73 7.74
N ASN A 65 -1.45 -4.26 7.33
CA ASN A 65 -1.85 -4.21 5.91
C ASN A 65 -2.06 -2.75 5.46
N HIS A 66 -2.11 -2.50 4.15
CA HIS A 66 -2.25 -1.16 3.59
C HIS A 66 -3.44 -1.06 2.63
N SER A 67 -4.64 -1.05 3.21
CA SER A 67 -5.89 -1.09 2.46
C SER A 67 -6.45 0.29 2.07
N GLY A 68 -5.95 1.38 2.64
CA GLY A 68 -6.48 2.70 2.31
C GLY A 68 -5.61 3.88 2.75
N HIS A 69 -5.86 5.03 2.13
CA HIS A 69 -5.18 6.29 2.47
C HIS A 69 -5.49 6.78 3.90
N ALA A 70 -6.48 6.19 4.56
CA ALA A 70 -6.83 6.48 5.95
C ALA A 70 -5.96 5.72 6.98
N ASP A 71 -5.21 4.69 6.58
CA ASP A 71 -4.43 3.83 7.50
C ASP A 71 -3.47 4.61 8.42
N PRO A 72 -2.76 5.66 7.97
CA PRO A 72 -1.93 6.46 8.88
C PRO A 72 -2.73 7.13 10.00
N TYR A 73 -3.97 7.55 9.74
CA TYR A 73 -4.84 8.14 10.77
C TYR A 73 -5.24 7.11 11.83
N ILE A 74 -5.46 5.85 11.40
CA ILE A 74 -5.71 4.73 12.31
C ILE A 74 -4.49 4.52 13.21
N MET A 75 -3.29 4.47 12.65
CA MET A 75 -2.08 4.27 13.45
C MET A 75 -1.81 5.44 14.40
N TYR A 76 -2.18 6.68 14.05
CA TYR A 76 -2.15 7.80 15.01
C TYR A 76 -3.22 7.66 16.09
N HIS A 77 -4.38 7.09 15.80
CA HIS A 77 -5.37 6.77 16.83
C HIS A 77 -4.80 5.73 17.80
N VAL A 78 -4.18 4.66 17.29
CA VAL A 78 -3.49 3.66 18.12
C VAL A 78 -2.37 4.29 18.97
N SER A 79 -1.56 5.19 18.39
CA SER A 79 -0.55 5.96 19.09
C SER A 79 -1.14 6.73 20.29
N ASP A 80 -2.31 7.34 20.09
CA ASP A 80 -3.05 8.04 21.15
C ASP A 80 -3.55 7.08 22.25
N GLU A 81 -3.97 5.84 21.89
CA GLU A 81 -4.45 4.82 22.84
C GLU A 81 -3.34 4.19 23.68
N VAL A 82 -2.16 3.96 23.08
CA VAL A 82 -1.00 3.42 23.82
C VAL A 82 -0.17 4.49 24.51
N ASP A 83 -0.52 5.77 24.32
CA ASP A 83 0.26 6.95 24.79
C ASP A 83 1.75 6.87 24.41
N ARG A 84 2.02 6.45 23.21
CA ARG A 84 3.38 6.33 22.65
C ARG A 84 3.42 6.90 21.23
N PRO A 85 4.25 7.92 20.97
CA PRO A 85 4.54 8.36 19.60
C PRO A 85 5.08 7.23 18.73
N LEU A 86 4.70 7.24 17.45
CA LEU A 86 5.14 6.26 16.47
C LEU A 86 6.01 6.93 15.41
N TYR A 87 6.99 6.19 14.90
CA TYR A 87 7.67 6.52 13.65
C TYR A 87 6.97 5.86 12.47
N PHE A 88 7.07 6.48 11.29
CA PHE A 88 6.47 5.98 10.06
C PHE A 88 7.47 6.00 8.93
N LEU A 89 7.67 4.85 8.31
CA LEU A 89 8.40 4.76 7.04
C LEU A 89 7.43 5.14 5.91
N THR A 90 7.68 6.28 5.27
CA THR A 90 6.72 6.93 4.38
C THR A 90 7.33 7.16 3.00
N ALA A 91 6.61 6.84 1.93
CA ALA A 91 7.10 7.11 0.58
C ALA A 91 7.49 8.60 0.40
N TRP A 92 8.65 8.87 -0.23
CA TRP A 92 9.14 10.23 -0.43
C TRP A 92 8.18 11.12 -1.23
N GLN A 93 7.38 10.52 -2.10
CA GLN A 93 6.34 11.18 -2.88
C GLN A 93 5.31 11.89 -2.00
N VAL A 94 4.96 11.28 -0.86
CA VAL A 94 4.01 11.86 0.10
C VAL A 94 4.54 13.19 0.65
N PHE A 95 5.85 13.29 0.90
CA PHE A 95 6.48 14.56 1.29
C PHE A 95 6.53 15.55 0.13
N HIS A 96 6.90 15.08 -1.05
CA HIS A 96 7.07 15.93 -2.23
C HIS A 96 5.78 16.69 -2.59
N GLN A 97 4.64 16.05 -2.46
CA GLN A 97 3.32 16.62 -2.76
C GLN A 97 2.82 17.60 -1.70
N ARG A 98 3.49 17.71 -0.55
CA ARG A 98 3.08 18.62 0.52
C ARG A 98 3.82 19.95 0.46
N THR A 99 3.15 20.99 0.95
CA THR A 99 3.81 22.29 1.21
C THR A 99 4.95 22.11 2.22
N ARG A 100 5.86 23.09 2.30
CA ARG A 100 6.95 23.09 3.30
C ARG A 100 6.43 22.93 4.74
N LEU A 101 5.27 23.52 5.05
CA LEU A 101 4.63 23.32 6.37
C LEU A 101 4.13 21.88 6.53
N GLY A 102 3.46 21.32 5.52
CA GLY A 102 3.01 19.93 5.52
C GLY A 102 4.17 18.93 5.69
N GLN A 103 5.30 19.16 5.02
CA GLN A 103 6.52 18.36 5.20
C GLN A 103 7.03 18.40 6.65
N ARG A 104 7.07 19.59 7.27
CA ARG A 104 7.45 19.74 8.68
C ARG A 104 6.46 19.03 9.62
N ILE A 105 5.15 19.14 9.33
CA ILE A 105 4.12 18.45 10.11
C ILE A 105 4.38 16.94 10.07
N LEU A 106 4.60 16.35 8.89
CA LEU A 106 4.93 14.94 8.77
C LEU A 106 6.19 14.55 9.55
N GLN A 107 7.29 15.31 9.41
CA GLN A 107 8.53 15.03 10.13
C GLN A 107 8.33 15.04 11.65
N HIS A 108 7.60 16.03 12.19
CA HIS A 108 7.33 16.14 13.63
C HIS A 108 6.33 15.09 14.13
N HIS A 109 5.56 14.48 13.23
CA HIS A 109 4.73 13.32 13.53
C HIS A 109 5.48 11.97 13.39
N GLY A 110 6.80 12.00 13.22
CA GLY A 110 7.62 10.79 13.18
C GLY A 110 7.79 10.18 11.79
N CYS A 111 7.22 10.80 10.75
CA CYS A 111 7.41 10.33 9.37
C CYS A 111 8.82 10.61 8.87
N PHE A 112 9.43 9.66 8.17
CA PHE A 112 10.65 9.85 7.41
C PHE A 112 10.54 9.15 6.06
N SER A 113 11.22 9.70 5.06
CA SER A 113 11.04 9.26 3.69
C SER A 113 11.80 7.99 3.35
N ILE A 114 11.24 7.21 2.41
CA ILE A 114 11.91 6.11 1.73
C ILE A 114 11.70 6.21 0.23
N ASP A 115 12.74 5.93 -0.54
CA ASP A 115 12.63 5.56 -1.94
C ASP A 115 12.34 4.06 -2.04
N ARG A 116 11.10 3.72 -2.36
CA ARG A 116 10.65 2.31 -2.46
C ARG A 116 11.11 1.63 -3.74
N GLU A 117 11.52 2.42 -4.71
CA GLU A 117 11.90 1.98 -6.06
C GLU A 117 13.42 1.80 -6.21
N GLY A 118 14.18 2.27 -5.24
CA GLY A 118 15.64 2.20 -5.21
C GLY A 118 16.18 1.46 -3.98
N THR A 119 17.50 1.42 -3.89
CA THR A 119 18.20 0.96 -2.68
C THR A 119 18.46 2.15 -1.77
N ASP A 120 17.52 2.45 -0.87
CA ASP A 120 17.62 3.58 0.04
C ASP A 120 18.32 3.20 1.35
N LEU A 121 19.66 3.19 1.31
CA LEU A 121 20.48 2.89 2.49
C LEU A 121 20.28 3.90 3.63
N LYS A 122 19.86 5.14 3.32
CA LYS A 122 19.65 6.17 4.34
C LYS A 122 18.36 5.92 5.12
N ALA A 123 17.28 5.60 4.42
CA ALA A 123 16.03 5.19 5.04
C ALA A 123 16.20 3.88 5.83
N PHE A 124 16.92 2.92 5.26
CA PHE A 124 17.22 1.64 5.91
C PHE A 124 17.98 1.83 7.24
N ARG A 125 19.04 2.64 7.23
CA ARG A 125 19.80 2.96 8.46
C ARG A 125 18.94 3.66 9.49
N GLN A 126 18.16 4.67 9.09
CA GLN A 126 17.27 5.40 9.99
C GLN A 126 16.23 4.48 10.64
N ALA A 127 15.61 3.59 9.86
CA ALA A 127 14.66 2.61 10.37
C ALA A 127 15.32 1.64 11.38
N THR A 128 16.50 1.16 11.05
CA THR A 128 17.32 0.31 11.95
C THR A 128 17.67 1.04 13.24
N ASP A 129 18.09 2.31 13.16
CA ASP A 129 18.43 3.14 14.33
C ASP A 129 17.23 3.36 15.25
N VAL A 130 16.02 3.58 14.68
CA VAL A 130 14.77 3.72 15.45
C VAL A 130 14.48 2.46 16.25
N LEU A 131 14.59 1.30 15.62
CA LEU A 131 14.35 0.00 16.28
C LEU A 131 15.43 -0.31 17.33
N GLU A 132 16.69 -0.04 17.03
CA GLU A 132 17.80 -0.27 17.96
C GLU A 132 17.63 0.56 19.24
N GLN A 133 17.19 1.81 19.12
CA GLN A 133 16.92 2.67 20.28
C GLN A 133 15.77 2.15 21.15
N GLY A 134 14.76 1.50 20.57
CA GLY A 134 13.63 0.89 21.28
C GLY A 134 12.73 1.87 22.05
N ARG A 135 12.82 3.18 21.76
CA ARG A 135 12.05 4.22 22.49
C ARG A 135 10.62 4.36 22.01
N HIS A 136 10.44 4.26 20.69
CA HIS A 136 9.16 4.46 20.03
C HIS A 136 9.02 3.42 18.90
N PRO A 137 7.84 2.80 18.73
CA PRO A 137 7.61 1.84 17.65
C PRO A 137 7.77 2.45 16.27
N LEU A 138 8.19 1.62 15.32
CA LEU A 138 8.24 1.94 13.90
C LEU A 138 7.09 1.25 13.17
N VAL A 139 6.28 2.02 12.47
CA VAL A 139 5.23 1.51 11.57
C VAL A 139 5.81 1.37 10.16
N VAL A 140 5.71 0.17 9.62
CA VAL A 140 6.07 -0.14 8.24
C VAL A 140 4.89 -0.86 7.61
N PHE A 141 4.38 -0.35 6.49
CA PHE A 141 3.37 -1.02 5.68
C PHE A 141 4.08 -1.92 4.67
N PRO A 142 4.19 -3.24 4.91
CA PRO A 142 5.11 -4.09 4.13
C PRO A 142 4.65 -4.33 2.69
N GLU A 143 3.37 -4.12 2.39
CA GLU A 143 2.85 -4.16 1.02
C GLU A 143 3.50 -3.11 0.12
N GLY A 144 3.91 -1.98 0.72
CA GLY A 144 4.63 -0.90 0.04
C GLY A 144 3.76 0.06 -0.76
N GLU A 145 2.49 -0.27 -1.03
CA GLU A 145 1.50 0.57 -1.72
C GLU A 145 0.14 0.42 -1.07
N VAL A 146 -0.78 1.35 -1.38
CA VAL A 146 -2.22 1.21 -1.06
C VAL A 146 -2.88 0.45 -2.20
N TYR A 147 -3.39 -0.74 -1.89
CA TYR A 147 -4.01 -1.61 -2.91
C TYR A 147 -5.54 -1.59 -2.91
N HIS A 148 -6.17 -0.89 -1.97
CA HIS A 148 -7.63 -0.88 -1.81
C HIS A 148 -8.22 -2.30 -1.68
N ILE A 149 -7.58 -3.14 -0.88
CA ILE A 149 -8.03 -4.50 -0.56
C ILE A 149 -8.09 -4.63 0.96
N ASN A 150 -9.28 -4.80 1.48
CA ASN A 150 -9.57 -4.75 2.92
C ASN A 150 -9.50 -6.12 3.61
N GLU A 151 -9.71 -7.20 2.86
CA GLU A 151 -9.83 -8.55 3.42
C GLU A 151 -8.69 -9.49 3.04
N ARG A 152 -7.81 -9.07 2.15
CA ARG A 152 -6.69 -9.87 1.67
C ARG A 152 -5.42 -9.01 1.66
N VAL A 153 -4.32 -9.52 2.20
CA VAL A 153 -3.03 -8.85 2.07
C VAL A 153 -2.46 -9.07 0.67
N THR A 154 -1.83 -8.04 0.14
CA THR A 154 -0.97 -8.16 -1.04
C THR A 154 0.41 -8.67 -0.60
N PRO A 155 1.14 -9.44 -1.43
CA PRO A 155 2.43 -10.00 -1.04
C PRO A 155 3.39 -8.97 -0.44
N PHE A 156 3.94 -9.27 0.72
CA PHE A 156 4.82 -8.38 1.45
C PHE A 156 6.19 -8.25 0.79
N ARG A 157 6.68 -7.02 0.70
CA ARG A 157 8.05 -6.73 0.31
C ARG A 157 9.02 -7.09 1.43
N GLN A 158 10.20 -7.57 1.09
CA GLN A 158 11.20 -8.05 2.05
C GLN A 158 11.83 -6.95 2.93
N GLY A 159 11.58 -5.67 2.63
CA GLY A 159 12.19 -4.54 3.31
C GLY A 159 11.94 -4.50 4.82
N ALA A 160 10.72 -4.78 5.27
CA ALA A 160 10.37 -4.80 6.69
C ALA A 160 11.17 -5.89 7.46
N ALA A 161 11.19 -7.11 6.93
CA ALA A 161 11.96 -8.21 7.50
C ALA A 161 13.47 -7.92 7.54
N ALA A 162 14.01 -7.34 6.44
CA ALA A 162 15.41 -6.97 6.37
C ALA A 162 15.80 -5.92 7.44
N ILE A 163 14.95 -4.89 7.63
CA ILE A 163 15.14 -3.85 8.66
C ILE A 163 15.10 -4.47 10.06
N ALA A 164 14.12 -5.31 10.37
CA ALA A 164 13.97 -5.94 11.68
C ALA A 164 15.19 -6.84 12.01
N LEU A 165 15.62 -7.69 11.08
CA LEU A 165 16.79 -8.55 11.24
C LEU A 165 18.08 -7.75 11.41
N ALA A 166 18.27 -6.68 10.64
CA ALA A 166 19.42 -5.80 10.76
C ALA A 166 19.46 -5.09 12.12
N ALA A 167 18.30 -4.61 12.60
CA ALA A 167 18.21 -3.98 13.92
C ALA A 167 18.53 -4.96 15.05
N ALA A 168 17.99 -6.19 14.99
CA ALA A 168 18.26 -7.22 15.99
C ALA A 168 19.74 -7.58 16.06
N ARG A 169 20.42 -7.68 14.90
CA ARG A 169 21.87 -7.93 14.83
C ARG A 169 22.72 -6.80 15.42
N ARG A 170 22.36 -5.56 15.13
CA ARG A 170 23.09 -4.39 15.65
C ARG A 170 22.90 -4.21 17.16
N ALA A 171 21.68 -4.33 17.63
CA ALA A 171 21.35 -4.19 19.05
C ALA A 171 21.82 -5.38 19.91
N LYS A 172 22.19 -6.52 19.28
CA LYS A 172 22.50 -7.78 19.96
C LYS A 172 21.41 -8.22 20.96
N LYS A 173 20.17 -7.87 20.68
CA LYS A 173 18.98 -8.23 21.46
C LYS A 173 17.79 -8.47 20.49
N PRO A 174 16.80 -9.28 20.85
CA PRO A 174 15.62 -9.50 20.04
C PRO A 174 14.87 -8.20 19.75
N MET A 175 14.26 -8.12 18.58
CA MET A 175 13.26 -7.12 18.17
C MET A 175 11.89 -7.79 18.13
N LEU A 176 10.84 -7.02 18.27
CA LEU A 176 9.46 -7.51 18.18
C LEU A 176 8.79 -6.94 16.93
N CYS A 177 8.26 -7.82 16.08
CA CYS A 177 7.35 -7.43 15.01
C CYS A 177 5.93 -7.73 15.45
N VAL A 178 5.07 -6.69 15.48
CA VAL A 178 3.67 -6.81 15.89
C VAL A 178 2.78 -6.76 14.64
N PRO A 179 2.18 -7.89 14.24
CA PRO A 179 1.24 -7.93 13.13
C PRO A 179 -0.01 -7.11 13.46
N CYS A 180 -0.51 -6.35 12.49
CA CYS A 180 -1.68 -5.51 12.66
C CYS A 180 -2.63 -5.67 11.48
N GLY A 181 -3.88 -6.03 11.72
CA GLY A 181 -4.94 -6.07 10.71
C GLY A 181 -5.81 -4.83 10.81
N ILE A 182 -6.03 -4.13 9.70
CA ILE A 182 -6.91 -2.97 9.60
C ILE A 182 -8.01 -3.29 8.59
N LYS A 183 -9.28 -3.21 9.00
CA LYS A 183 -10.46 -3.33 8.13
C LYS A 183 -11.38 -2.12 8.25
N TYR A 184 -11.93 -1.69 7.12
CA TYR A 184 -12.95 -0.65 7.05
C TYR A 184 -14.31 -1.26 6.78
N VAL A 185 -15.32 -0.69 7.42
CA VAL A 185 -16.74 -1.06 7.24
C VAL A 185 -17.55 0.20 7.04
N TYR A 186 -18.45 0.20 6.08
CA TYR A 186 -19.40 1.30 5.93
C TYR A 186 -20.45 1.27 7.05
N ILE A 187 -20.68 2.43 7.65
CA ILE A 187 -21.79 2.66 8.59
C ILE A 187 -23.03 3.07 7.82
N ASP A 188 -22.86 3.96 6.84
CA ASP A 188 -23.90 4.36 5.91
C ASP A 188 -23.88 3.45 4.68
N ASN A 189 -25.03 3.21 4.07
CA ASN A 189 -25.10 2.48 2.81
C ASN A 189 -24.60 3.36 1.64
N PRO A 190 -23.44 3.06 1.01
CA PRO A 190 -22.88 3.87 -0.06
C PRO A 190 -23.42 3.53 -1.46
N THR A 191 -24.39 2.62 -1.60
CA THR A 191 -24.82 2.02 -2.87
C THR A 191 -25.11 3.06 -3.94
N ASP A 192 -25.89 4.10 -3.64
CA ASP A 192 -26.24 5.13 -4.62
C ASP A 192 -25.00 5.92 -5.11
N ASN A 193 -24.03 6.14 -4.22
CA ASN A 193 -22.78 6.79 -4.58
C ASN A 193 -21.89 5.89 -5.47
N LEU A 194 -21.91 4.59 -5.20
CA LEU A 194 -21.17 3.60 -6.01
C LEU A 194 -21.78 3.44 -7.40
N LEU A 195 -23.11 3.42 -7.50
CA LEU A 195 -23.82 3.37 -8.78
C LEU A 195 -23.50 4.61 -9.63
N ARG A 196 -23.53 5.81 -9.06
CA ARG A 196 -23.14 7.04 -9.76
C ARG A 196 -21.68 7.03 -10.24
N LEU A 197 -20.77 6.48 -9.44
CA LEU A 197 -19.38 6.32 -9.88
C LEU A 197 -19.28 5.31 -11.02
N MET A 198 -19.99 4.19 -10.94
CA MET A 198 -20.00 3.19 -12.01
C MET A 198 -20.51 3.78 -13.33
N ASP A 199 -21.60 4.56 -13.28
CA ASP A 199 -22.12 5.29 -14.45
C ASP A 199 -21.06 6.20 -15.07
N ARG A 200 -20.33 6.94 -14.23
CA ARG A 200 -19.25 7.84 -14.67
C ARG A 200 -18.08 7.07 -15.29
N LEU A 201 -17.67 5.95 -14.70
CA LEU A 201 -16.59 5.10 -15.23
C LEU A 201 -16.96 4.51 -16.59
N GLU A 202 -18.19 4.00 -16.75
CA GLU A 202 -18.68 3.49 -18.03
C GLU A 202 -18.71 4.59 -19.11
N GLN A 203 -19.15 5.80 -18.76
CA GLN A 203 -19.17 6.95 -19.68
C GLN A 203 -17.75 7.38 -20.08
N GLU A 204 -16.76 7.32 -19.17
CA GLU A 204 -15.37 7.69 -19.46
C GLU A 204 -14.76 6.84 -20.56
N ILE A 205 -15.13 5.57 -20.65
CA ILE A 205 -14.69 4.67 -21.73
C ILE A 205 -15.71 4.56 -22.88
N PHE A 206 -16.61 5.55 -23.00
CA PHE A 206 -17.67 5.62 -24.03
C PHE A 206 -18.65 4.45 -24.01
N TRP A 207 -18.82 3.77 -22.90
CA TRP A 207 -19.83 2.74 -22.74
C TRP A 207 -21.16 3.33 -22.26
N ARG A 208 -22.24 2.73 -22.74
CA ARG A 208 -23.57 3.06 -22.24
C ARG A 208 -23.77 2.43 -20.87
N PRO A 209 -24.11 3.23 -19.83
CA PRO A 209 -24.44 2.70 -18.50
C PRO A 209 -25.55 1.62 -18.58
N ARG A 210 -25.39 0.58 -17.76
CA ARG A 210 -26.33 -0.55 -17.68
C ARG A 210 -26.97 -0.62 -16.28
N PRO A 211 -27.90 0.32 -15.95
CA PRO A 211 -28.56 0.35 -14.65
C PRO A 211 -29.46 -0.87 -14.36
N ASP A 212 -29.78 -1.63 -15.41
CA ASP A 212 -30.50 -2.89 -15.35
C ASP A 212 -29.69 -4.05 -14.78
N LEU A 213 -28.37 -3.94 -14.72
CA LEU A 213 -27.49 -4.96 -14.17
C LEU A 213 -27.09 -4.67 -12.71
N PRO A 214 -26.92 -5.71 -11.89
CA PRO A 214 -26.34 -5.57 -10.55
C PRO A 214 -24.94 -4.94 -10.59
N LEU A 215 -24.57 -4.18 -9.55
CA LEU A 215 -23.32 -3.44 -9.51
C LEU A 215 -22.08 -4.33 -9.70
N HIS A 216 -22.04 -5.51 -9.08
CA HIS A 216 -20.93 -6.43 -9.21
C HIS A 216 -20.76 -6.95 -10.66
N GLU A 217 -21.83 -7.18 -11.39
CA GLU A 217 -21.78 -7.57 -12.82
C GLU A 217 -21.25 -6.42 -13.68
N ARG A 218 -21.65 -5.17 -13.37
CA ARG A 218 -21.14 -3.99 -14.08
C ARG A 218 -19.65 -3.80 -13.84
N ILE A 219 -19.18 -4.01 -12.61
CA ILE A 219 -17.74 -3.98 -12.26
C ILE A 219 -16.97 -5.01 -13.10
N TYR A 220 -17.47 -6.24 -13.21
CA TYR A 220 -16.80 -7.27 -14.00
C TYR A 220 -16.75 -6.94 -15.49
N ARG A 221 -17.89 -6.55 -16.06
CA ARG A 221 -17.95 -6.14 -17.48
C ARG A 221 -16.99 -4.99 -17.79
N PHE A 222 -16.90 -4.03 -16.88
CA PHE A 222 -15.95 -2.92 -17.02
C PHE A 222 -14.50 -3.42 -16.98
N ALA A 223 -14.16 -4.28 -16.02
CA ALA A 223 -12.83 -4.86 -15.89
C ALA A 223 -12.44 -5.70 -17.12
N GLU A 224 -13.36 -6.54 -17.63
CA GLU A 224 -13.14 -7.34 -18.83
C GLU A 224 -12.92 -6.48 -20.07
N GLY A 225 -13.69 -5.41 -20.24
CA GLY A 225 -13.53 -4.48 -21.36
C GLY A 225 -12.22 -3.71 -21.29
N ALA A 226 -11.87 -3.18 -20.12
CA ALA A 226 -10.61 -2.49 -19.92
C ALA A 226 -9.42 -3.44 -20.15
N MET A 227 -9.53 -4.68 -19.69
CA MET A 227 -8.52 -5.72 -19.94
C MET A 227 -8.37 -6.04 -21.42
N ALA A 228 -9.48 -6.25 -22.14
CA ALA A 228 -9.47 -6.54 -23.57
C ALA A 228 -8.82 -5.41 -24.39
N LEU A 229 -9.07 -4.14 -24.02
CA LEU A 229 -8.40 -3.00 -24.66
C LEU A 229 -6.88 -3.04 -24.46
N LYS A 230 -6.43 -3.37 -23.25
CA LYS A 230 -4.99 -3.48 -22.95
C LYS A 230 -4.33 -4.69 -23.62
N GLU A 231 -5.01 -5.81 -23.70
CA GLU A 231 -4.54 -6.97 -24.47
C GLU A 231 -4.38 -6.64 -25.95
N LEU A 232 -5.34 -5.94 -26.57
CA LEU A 232 -5.24 -5.48 -27.96
C LEU A 232 -4.06 -4.53 -28.16
N GLU A 233 -3.84 -3.60 -27.23
CA GLU A 233 -2.74 -2.63 -27.29
C GLU A 233 -1.36 -3.30 -27.24
N TYR A 234 -1.16 -4.26 -26.34
CA TYR A 234 0.16 -4.86 -26.08
C TYR A 234 0.39 -6.20 -26.79
N MET A 235 -0.66 -6.98 -27.03
CA MET A 235 -0.55 -8.34 -27.57
C MET A 235 -1.18 -8.47 -28.97
N GLY A 236 -1.89 -7.44 -29.45
CA GLY A 236 -2.56 -7.43 -30.77
C GLY A 236 -3.84 -8.28 -30.83
N SER A 237 -4.20 -8.99 -29.78
CA SER A 237 -5.41 -9.83 -29.72
C SER A 237 -5.89 -9.97 -28.28
N THR A 238 -7.19 -10.23 -28.09
CA THR A 238 -7.76 -10.51 -26.77
C THR A 238 -7.55 -11.97 -26.38
N SER A 239 -7.38 -12.22 -25.09
CA SER A 239 -7.28 -13.56 -24.52
C SER A 239 -8.63 -14.05 -23.98
N ALA A 240 -8.84 -15.36 -23.98
CA ALA A 240 -9.95 -16.00 -23.29
C ALA A 240 -9.51 -16.44 -21.89
N GLY A 241 -10.48 -16.62 -20.98
CA GLY A 241 -10.25 -17.14 -19.64
C GLY A 241 -10.52 -16.13 -18.53
N PRO A 242 -10.30 -16.54 -17.27
CA PRO A 242 -10.55 -15.71 -16.08
C PRO A 242 -9.66 -14.47 -16.03
N LEU A 243 -10.17 -13.36 -15.50
CA LEU A 243 -9.41 -12.11 -15.36
C LEU A 243 -8.07 -12.29 -14.63
N PRO A 244 -7.94 -13.07 -13.53
CA PRO A 244 -6.64 -13.26 -12.87
C PRO A 244 -5.55 -13.81 -13.80
N GLU A 245 -5.89 -14.78 -14.62
CA GLU A 245 -4.94 -15.40 -15.57
C GLU A 245 -4.55 -14.43 -16.68
N ARG A 246 -5.51 -13.65 -17.19
CA ARG A 246 -5.32 -12.65 -18.23
C ARG A 246 -4.46 -11.49 -17.75
N THR A 247 -4.73 -10.97 -16.53
CA THR A 247 -3.92 -9.89 -15.92
C THR A 247 -2.47 -10.34 -15.71
N ASP A 248 -2.26 -11.58 -15.22
CA ASP A 248 -0.93 -12.13 -15.02
C ASP A 248 -0.20 -12.38 -16.34
N ALA A 249 -0.90 -12.87 -17.38
CA ALA A 249 -0.34 -13.08 -18.71
C ALA A 249 0.12 -11.76 -19.35
N LEU A 250 -0.70 -10.72 -19.30
CA LEU A 250 -0.36 -9.39 -19.80
C LEU A 250 0.81 -8.77 -19.04
N ALA A 251 0.80 -8.84 -17.70
CA ALA A 251 1.90 -8.33 -16.88
C ALA A 251 3.22 -9.03 -17.21
N ARG A 252 3.20 -10.36 -17.36
CA ARG A 252 4.38 -11.14 -17.77
C ARG A 252 4.86 -10.79 -19.18
N HIS A 253 3.95 -10.57 -20.11
CA HIS A 253 4.30 -10.15 -21.47
C HIS A 253 5.04 -8.81 -21.47
N ILE A 254 4.47 -7.79 -20.85
CA ILE A 254 5.07 -6.45 -20.74
C ILE A 254 6.45 -6.51 -20.08
N LEU A 255 6.56 -7.22 -18.94
CA LEU A 255 7.84 -7.37 -18.24
C LEU A 255 8.89 -8.05 -19.11
N SER A 256 8.54 -9.11 -19.82
CA SER A 256 9.48 -9.85 -20.67
C SER A 256 9.98 -9.00 -21.85
N GLU A 257 9.13 -8.15 -22.42
CA GLU A 257 9.52 -7.20 -23.47
C GLU A 257 10.54 -6.16 -22.95
N ILE A 258 10.27 -5.60 -21.76
CA ILE A 258 11.18 -4.62 -21.17
C ILE A 258 12.50 -5.29 -20.76
N GLU A 259 12.45 -6.48 -20.15
CA GLU A 259 13.63 -7.27 -19.80
C GLU A 259 14.54 -7.53 -21.01
N ALA A 260 13.93 -7.91 -22.15
CA ALA A 260 14.68 -8.12 -23.40
C ALA A 260 15.38 -6.83 -23.86
N ARG A 261 14.73 -5.66 -23.75
CA ARG A 261 15.34 -4.36 -24.10
C ARG A 261 16.54 -4.00 -23.22
N TYR A 262 16.50 -4.35 -21.94
CA TYR A 262 17.58 -4.09 -21.00
C TYR A 262 18.59 -5.22 -20.85
N GLY A 263 18.39 -6.36 -21.51
CA GLY A 263 19.26 -7.52 -21.45
C GLY A 263 19.34 -8.18 -20.08
N VAL A 264 18.23 -8.18 -19.34
CA VAL A 264 18.12 -8.81 -18.01
C VAL A 264 17.11 -9.95 -18.02
N ASP A 265 17.29 -10.92 -17.12
CA ASP A 265 16.35 -12.04 -16.92
C ASP A 265 15.85 -12.01 -15.47
N GLY A 266 14.60 -11.57 -15.29
CA GLY A 266 13.92 -11.50 -13.99
C GLY A 266 12.94 -12.63 -13.73
N ARG A 267 12.87 -13.67 -14.58
CA ARG A 267 11.85 -14.73 -14.50
C ARG A 267 11.80 -15.50 -13.16
N SER A 268 12.89 -15.51 -12.40
CA SER A 268 12.96 -16.11 -11.08
C SER A 268 12.50 -15.17 -9.95
N GLU A 269 12.24 -13.90 -10.25
CA GLU A 269 11.84 -12.87 -9.29
C GLU A 269 10.32 -12.66 -9.27
N SER A 270 9.82 -12.11 -8.17
CA SER A 270 8.42 -11.68 -8.07
C SER A 270 8.16 -10.46 -8.97
N THR A 271 6.92 -10.27 -9.40
CA THR A 271 6.51 -9.09 -10.19
C THR A 271 6.97 -7.76 -9.58
N PRO A 272 6.82 -7.48 -8.27
CA PRO A 272 7.31 -6.25 -7.67
C PRO A 272 8.84 -6.08 -7.75
N GLU A 273 9.63 -7.15 -7.60
CA GLU A 273 11.09 -7.07 -7.71
C GLU A 273 11.54 -6.86 -9.16
N ARG A 274 10.90 -7.52 -10.12
CA ARG A 274 11.14 -7.28 -11.56
C ARG A 274 10.87 -5.82 -11.93
N VAL A 275 9.71 -5.29 -11.52
CA VAL A 275 9.35 -3.87 -11.73
C VAL A 275 10.41 -2.95 -11.12
N LYS A 276 10.83 -3.21 -9.87
CA LYS A 276 11.85 -2.41 -9.19
C LYS A 276 13.17 -2.39 -9.95
N THR A 277 13.65 -3.56 -10.39
CA THR A 277 14.91 -3.69 -11.14
C THR A 277 14.83 -2.90 -12.45
N LEU A 278 13.77 -3.11 -13.24
CA LEU A 278 13.59 -2.46 -14.54
C LEU A 278 13.41 -0.95 -14.42
N ARG A 279 12.65 -0.47 -13.42
CA ARG A 279 12.53 0.97 -13.13
C ARG A 279 13.87 1.59 -12.79
N GLY A 280 14.69 0.91 -11.97
CA GLY A 280 16.03 1.38 -11.66
C GLY A 280 16.88 1.57 -12.92
N LEU A 281 16.80 0.64 -13.86
CA LEU A 281 17.51 0.71 -15.15
C LEU A 281 16.98 1.86 -16.03
N ALA A 282 15.66 1.99 -16.16
CA ALA A 282 15.04 3.07 -16.93
C ALA A 282 15.40 4.46 -16.37
N LEU A 283 15.29 4.65 -15.05
CA LEU A 283 15.66 5.90 -14.38
C LEU A 283 17.16 6.23 -14.56
N LYS A 284 18.04 5.23 -14.49
CA LYS A 284 19.46 5.43 -14.77
C LYS A 284 19.67 5.95 -16.19
N LYS A 285 19.06 5.33 -17.20
CA LYS A 285 19.14 5.80 -18.60
C LYS A 285 18.59 7.21 -18.77
N LEU A 286 17.48 7.53 -18.09
CA LEU A 286 16.92 8.89 -18.11
C LEU A 286 17.84 9.93 -17.43
N SER A 287 18.58 9.55 -16.40
CA SER A 287 19.53 10.47 -15.73
C SER A 287 20.72 10.83 -16.59
N ASP A 288 21.08 9.98 -17.55
CA ASP A 288 22.20 10.18 -18.46
C ASP A 288 21.82 11.09 -19.67
N LEU A 289 20.53 11.42 -19.83
CA LEU A 289 20.02 12.20 -20.96
C LEU A 289 19.52 13.58 -20.51
N PRO A 290 19.78 14.66 -21.33
CA PRO A 290 19.25 15.98 -21.04
C PRO A 290 17.72 16.04 -20.97
N ALA A 291 17.18 16.90 -20.12
CA ALA A 291 15.74 17.13 -20.06
C ALA A 291 15.22 17.63 -21.41
N GLY A 292 14.14 17.02 -21.93
CA GLY A 292 13.53 17.38 -23.22
C GLY A 292 14.16 16.70 -24.43
N ASP A 293 15.21 15.88 -24.26
CA ASP A 293 15.79 15.10 -25.35
C ASP A 293 14.78 14.03 -25.84
N ALA A 294 14.61 13.91 -27.16
CA ALA A 294 13.72 12.92 -27.77
C ALA A 294 14.13 11.47 -27.44
N ALA A 295 15.42 11.22 -27.19
CA ALA A 295 15.94 9.92 -26.79
C ALA A 295 15.43 9.44 -25.41
N ARG A 296 14.78 10.31 -24.65
CA ARG A 296 14.13 9.97 -23.35
C ARG A 296 12.84 9.17 -23.53
N ARG A 297 12.10 9.38 -24.64
CA ARG A 297 10.75 8.82 -24.85
C ARG A 297 10.65 7.31 -24.64
N PRO A 298 11.55 6.46 -25.17
CA PRO A 298 11.46 5.02 -24.95
C PRO A 298 11.52 4.64 -23.46
N PHE A 299 12.37 5.29 -22.67
CA PHE A 299 12.51 5.03 -21.23
C PHE A 299 11.35 5.60 -20.41
N GLU A 300 10.74 6.68 -20.86
CA GLU A 300 9.51 7.24 -20.27
C GLU A 300 8.32 6.30 -20.54
N HIS A 301 8.22 5.73 -21.75
CA HIS A 301 7.24 4.69 -22.06
C HIS A 301 7.48 3.42 -21.22
N ASP A 302 8.72 2.94 -21.07
CA ASP A 302 9.02 1.81 -20.21
C ASP A 302 8.55 2.05 -18.75
N LEU A 303 8.67 3.27 -18.24
CA LEU A 303 8.15 3.62 -16.91
C LEU A 303 6.61 3.60 -16.85
N ASP A 304 5.93 4.03 -17.92
CA ASP A 304 4.48 3.96 -18.03
C ASP A 304 4.00 2.49 -18.10
N ASP A 305 4.69 1.67 -18.87
CA ASP A 305 4.42 0.23 -19.00
C ASP A 305 4.63 -0.50 -17.66
N LEU A 306 5.73 -0.21 -16.95
CA LEU A 306 5.98 -0.75 -15.62
C LEU A 306 4.93 -0.29 -14.61
N PHE A 307 4.41 0.93 -14.76
CA PHE A 307 3.30 1.39 -13.94
C PHE A 307 2.02 0.60 -14.22
N LEU A 308 1.71 0.30 -15.49
CA LEU A 308 0.60 -0.58 -15.85
C LEU A 308 0.76 -1.98 -15.23
N VAL A 309 1.96 -2.55 -15.24
CA VAL A 309 2.23 -3.84 -14.57
C VAL A 309 1.89 -3.79 -13.09
N VAL A 310 2.25 -2.70 -12.39
CA VAL A 310 1.89 -2.52 -10.97
C VAL A 310 0.38 -2.41 -10.79
N GLN A 311 -0.32 -1.70 -11.70
CA GLN A 311 -1.78 -1.64 -11.68
C GLN A 311 -2.39 -3.02 -11.88
N LEU A 312 -1.98 -3.78 -12.91
CA LEU A 312 -2.44 -5.15 -13.15
C LEU A 312 -2.23 -6.05 -11.93
N PHE A 313 -1.04 -6.02 -11.34
CA PHE A 313 -0.71 -6.76 -10.13
C PHE A 313 -1.61 -6.42 -8.94
N SER A 314 -2.15 -5.21 -8.89
CA SER A 314 -3.00 -4.74 -7.81
C SER A 314 -4.49 -5.10 -7.97
N TYR A 315 -4.87 -5.75 -9.10
CA TYR A 315 -6.23 -6.24 -9.33
C TYR A 315 -6.26 -7.76 -9.24
N PRO A 316 -6.75 -8.36 -8.13
CA PRO A 316 -6.82 -9.82 -8.01
C PRO A 316 -7.72 -10.49 -9.06
N GLY A 317 -8.65 -9.74 -9.65
CA GLY A 317 -9.56 -10.23 -10.69
C GLY A 317 -10.72 -11.08 -10.20
N ASP A 318 -10.60 -11.69 -9.03
CA ASP A 318 -11.59 -12.58 -8.39
C ASP A 318 -12.22 -11.99 -7.11
N TYR A 319 -11.69 -10.89 -6.61
CA TYR A 319 -11.98 -10.35 -5.28
C TYR A 319 -13.47 -10.04 -5.03
N VAL A 320 -14.15 -9.43 -6.01
CA VAL A 320 -15.60 -9.17 -5.91
C VAL A 320 -16.40 -10.43 -6.22
N ALA A 321 -15.93 -11.31 -7.16
CA ALA A 321 -16.65 -12.53 -7.52
C ALA A 321 -16.75 -13.52 -6.37
N GLU A 322 -15.68 -13.68 -5.61
CA GLU A 322 -15.70 -14.57 -4.45
C GLU A 322 -16.79 -14.17 -3.44
N ARG A 323 -16.95 -12.88 -3.21
CA ARG A 323 -17.88 -12.35 -2.24
C ARG A 323 -18.24 -10.89 -2.56
N PRO A 324 -19.35 -10.61 -3.23
CA PRO A 324 -19.76 -9.27 -3.65
C PRO A 324 -20.32 -8.44 -2.48
N THR A 325 -19.49 -8.19 -1.45
CA THR A 325 -19.85 -7.29 -0.35
C THR A 325 -19.77 -5.85 -0.80
N ILE A 326 -20.46 -4.97 -0.08
CA ILE A 326 -20.47 -3.54 -0.39
C ILE A 326 -19.04 -2.94 -0.26
N GLU A 327 -18.26 -3.42 0.70
CA GLU A 327 -16.87 -3.02 0.92
C GLU A 327 -16.00 -3.41 -0.28
N ARG A 328 -16.04 -4.68 -0.73
CA ARG A 328 -15.24 -5.16 -1.87
C ARG A 328 -15.59 -4.45 -3.17
N MET A 329 -16.88 -4.16 -3.40
CA MET A 329 -17.32 -3.38 -4.56
C MET A 329 -16.83 -1.93 -4.47
N ALA A 330 -16.91 -1.32 -3.28
CA ALA A 330 -16.43 0.04 -3.07
C ALA A 330 -14.92 0.16 -3.26
N GLU A 331 -14.15 -0.77 -2.72
CA GLU A 331 -12.68 -0.84 -2.84
C GLU A 331 -12.25 -0.98 -4.31
N THR A 332 -12.91 -1.85 -5.06
CA THR A 332 -12.63 -2.02 -6.49
C THR A 332 -12.96 -0.76 -7.28
N LEU A 333 -14.08 -0.11 -6.97
CA LEU A 333 -14.47 1.15 -7.60
C LEU A 333 -13.58 2.32 -7.18
N ASP A 334 -13.10 2.36 -5.93
CA ASP A 334 -12.13 3.34 -5.47
C ASP A 334 -10.84 3.25 -6.30
N LYS A 335 -10.40 2.02 -6.56
CA LYS A 335 -9.24 1.79 -7.39
C LYS A 335 -9.49 2.16 -8.86
N PHE A 336 -10.65 1.83 -9.42
CA PHE A 336 -11.00 2.28 -10.77
C PHE A 336 -11.06 3.81 -10.87
N GLU A 337 -11.58 4.50 -9.83
CA GLU A 337 -11.61 5.96 -9.80
C GLU A 337 -10.20 6.54 -9.86
N GLU A 338 -9.24 5.98 -9.10
CA GLU A 338 -7.85 6.42 -9.14
C GLU A 338 -7.17 6.12 -10.49
N ASP A 339 -7.35 4.91 -11.00
CA ASP A 339 -6.60 4.43 -12.18
C ASP A 339 -7.20 4.92 -13.51
N VAL A 340 -8.53 5.01 -13.62
CA VAL A 340 -9.22 5.38 -14.86
C VAL A 340 -9.49 6.89 -14.93
N LEU A 341 -9.98 7.48 -13.84
CA LEU A 341 -10.26 8.92 -13.82
C LEU A 341 -9.04 9.75 -13.42
N GLY A 342 -7.92 9.11 -13.07
CA GLY A 342 -6.65 9.79 -12.79
C GLY A 342 -6.68 10.63 -11.51
N VAL A 343 -7.59 10.38 -10.58
CA VAL A 343 -7.63 11.11 -9.30
C VAL A 343 -6.52 10.63 -8.37
N PHE A 344 -6.03 11.53 -7.52
CA PHE A 344 -4.94 11.21 -6.59
C PHE A 344 -5.36 10.24 -5.47
N SER A 345 -6.59 10.38 -4.99
CA SER A 345 -7.20 9.56 -3.96
C SER A 345 -8.68 9.45 -4.24
N ALA A 346 -9.19 8.24 -4.16
CA ALA A 346 -10.59 7.97 -4.36
C ALA A 346 -11.48 8.76 -3.39
N SER A 347 -12.67 9.11 -3.83
CA SER A 347 -13.66 9.83 -3.03
C SER A 347 -14.28 8.90 -1.99
N ILE A 348 -14.43 9.37 -0.76
CA ILE A 348 -15.05 8.58 0.31
C ILE A 348 -16.56 8.76 0.26
N ARG A 349 -17.32 7.65 0.16
CA ARG A 349 -18.74 7.64 -0.22
C ARG A 349 -19.70 7.42 0.92
N GLY A 350 -19.22 7.40 2.16
CA GLY A 350 -20.06 7.24 3.34
C GLY A 350 -19.22 7.17 4.61
N ARG A 351 -19.85 7.33 5.77
CA ARG A 351 -19.17 7.16 7.05
C ARG A 351 -18.69 5.74 7.22
N ARG A 352 -17.46 5.60 7.73
CA ARG A 352 -16.82 4.31 7.95
C ARG A 352 -16.39 4.14 9.40
N ARG A 353 -16.39 2.89 9.82
CA ARG A 353 -15.72 2.41 11.02
C ARG A 353 -14.45 1.66 10.58
N ALA A 354 -13.35 1.84 11.31
CA ALA A 354 -12.20 0.97 11.19
C ALA A 354 -12.17 -0.01 12.37
N VAL A 355 -11.82 -1.25 12.09
CA VAL A 355 -11.51 -2.26 13.10
C VAL A 355 -10.02 -2.56 12.98
N VAL A 356 -9.31 -2.44 14.09
CA VAL A 356 -7.87 -2.67 14.16
C VAL A 356 -7.61 -3.80 15.15
N SER A 357 -6.86 -4.83 14.76
CA SER A 357 -6.52 -5.95 15.65
C SER A 357 -5.02 -6.20 15.62
N PHE A 358 -4.43 -6.42 16.79
CA PHE A 358 -3.02 -6.73 16.96
C PHE A 358 -2.81 -8.22 17.23
N GLY A 359 -1.88 -8.83 16.49
CA GLY A 359 -1.46 -10.20 16.71
C GLY A 359 -0.38 -10.30 17.79
N GLU A 360 -0.06 -11.54 18.15
CA GLU A 360 1.05 -11.83 19.05
C GLU A 360 2.36 -11.30 18.45
N PRO A 361 3.21 -10.63 19.26
CA PRO A 361 4.50 -10.17 18.81
C PRO A 361 5.39 -11.31 18.35
N ILE A 362 5.94 -11.19 17.15
CA ILE A 362 6.89 -12.16 16.58
C ILE A 362 8.31 -11.72 16.97
N PRO A 363 9.04 -12.52 17.78
CA PRO A 363 10.42 -12.18 18.14
C PRO A 363 11.36 -12.40 16.94
N VAL A 364 12.21 -11.41 16.70
CA VAL A 364 13.24 -11.43 15.65
C VAL A 364 14.61 -11.44 16.30
N GLU A 365 15.31 -12.57 16.18
CA GLU A 365 16.62 -12.75 16.76
C GLU A 365 17.74 -12.19 15.86
N GLY A 366 18.82 -11.68 16.47
CA GLY A 366 19.94 -11.11 15.73
C GLY A 366 20.97 -12.14 15.20
N GLN A 367 20.82 -13.41 15.58
CA GLN A 367 21.75 -14.46 15.10
C GLN A 367 21.43 -14.84 13.66
N ARG A 368 22.45 -14.85 12.81
CA ARG A 368 22.31 -15.26 11.41
C ARG A 368 22.14 -16.77 11.35
N LYS A 369 20.97 -17.26 10.93
CA LYS A 369 20.64 -18.69 10.89
C LYS A 369 20.91 -19.28 9.49
N ASP A 370 20.42 -18.63 8.43
CA ASP A 370 20.62 -19.09 7.04
C ASP A 370 20.40 -17.98 6.00
N LYS A 371 20.51 -18.34 4.71
CA LYS A 371 20.21 -17.41 3.60
C LYS A 371 18.71 -17.13 3.42
N GLY A 372 17.83 -17.92 4.02
CA GLY A 372 16.37 -17.85 3.90
C GLY A 372 15.70 -16.97 4.95
N GLU A 373 16.42 -16.39 5.91
CA GLU A 373 15.82 -15.64 7.04
C GLU A 373 14.88 -14.52 6.61
N ILE A 374 15.28 -13.69 5.64
CA ILE A 374 14.45 -12.56 5.19
C ILE A 374 13.14 -13.05 4.53
N PRO A 375 13.16 -13.96 3.54
CA PRO A 375 11.94 -14.53 2.97
C PRO A 375 11.06 -15.24 4.01
N ASN A 376 11.67 -15.95 4.95
CA ASN A 376 10.93 -16.68 5.99
C ASN A 376 10.21 -15.73 6.94
N LEU A 377 10.90 -14.69 7.43
CA LEU A 377 10.27 -13.67 8.27
C LEU A 377 9.21 -12.89 7.49
N THR A 378 9.44 -12.57 6.22
CA THR A 378 8.45 -11.89 5.38
C THR A 378 7.17 -12.70 5.29
N ARG A 379 7.24 -14.02 5.00
CA ARG A 379 6.08 -14.91 4.96
C ARG A 379 5.38 -15.05 6.31
N ALA A 380 6.15 -15.11 7.40
CA ALA A 380 5.59 -15.18 8.74
C ALA A 380 4.77 -13.91 9.09
N LEU A 381 5.30 -12.73 8.76
CA LEU A 381 4.61 -11.45 8.94
C LEU A 381 3.34 -11.36 8.09
N GLU A 382 3.43 -11.73 6.81
CA GLU A 382 2.31 -11.75 5.87
C GLU A 382 1.17 -12.65 6.37
N SER A 383 1.50 -13.92 6.72
CA SER A 383 0.53 -14.87 7.26
C SER A 383 -0.09 -14.41 8.57
N ALA A 384 0.69 -13.77 9.44
CA ALA A 384 0.20 -13.28 10.72
C ALA A 384 -0.76 -12.09 10.54
N VAL A 385 -0.48 -11.17 9.60
CA VAL A 385 -1.39 -10.06 9.28
C VAL A 385 -2.67 -10.59 8.62
N GLN A 386 -2.58 -11.52 7.66
CA GLN A 386 -3.77 -12.16 7.07
C GLN A 386 -4.62 -12.82 8.15
N SER A 387 -4.00 -13.52 9.09
CA SER A 387 -4.73 -14.14 10.22
C SER A 387 -5.47 -13.12 11.09
N GLN A 388 -4.92 -11.89 11.28
CA GLN A 388 -5.66 -10.83 11.97
C GLN A 388 -6.86 -10.36 11.14
N LEU A 389 -6.69 -10.18 9.83
CA LEU A 389 -7.80 -9.82 8.94
C LEU A 389 -8.91 -10.87 8.96
N ASP A 390 -8.59 -12.16 8.96
CA ASP A 390 -9.56 -13.25 9.00
C ASP A 390 -10.33 -13.33 10.33
N ARG A 391 -9.66 -12.96 11.45
CA ARG A 391 -10.29 -12.88 12.77
C ARG A 391 -11.25 -11.69 12.92
N ILE A 392 -11.03 -10.61 12.17
CA ILE A 392 -11.95 -9.48 12.14
C ILE A 392 -13.20 -9.89 11.36
N ARG A 393 -14.15 -10.54 12.05
CA ARG A 393 -15.48 -10.79 11.51
C ARG A 393 -16.22 -9.45 11.46
N LEU A 394 -16.57 -9.03 10.28
CA LEU A 394 -17.48 -7.91 10.08
C LEU A 394 -18.87 -8.45 10.41
N ALA A 395 -19.54 -7.86 11.39
CA ALA A 395 -20.96 -8.13 11.56
C ALA A 395 -21.64 -7.79 10.23
N GLU A 396 -22.37 -8.73 9.65
CA GLU A 396 -23.20 -8.45 8.49
C GLU A 396 -24.06 -7.26 8.87
N ALA A 397 -24.00 -6.18 8.07
CA ALA A 397 -24.87 -5.04 8.28
C ALA A 397 -26.31 -5.56 8.31
N PRO A 398 -27.16 -5.10 9.24
CA PRO A 398 -28.55 -5.51 9.24
C PRO A 398 -29.10 -5.25 7.83
N ARG A 399 -29.59 -6.30 7.19
CA ARG A 399 -30.25 -6.23 5.88
C ARG A 399 -31.52 -5.40 6.11
N GLY A 400 -31.44 -4.10 5.83
CA GLY A 400 -32.56 -3.20 5.79
C GLY A 400 -33.23 -3.20 4.43
#